data_5048e1027dd83b3ff9ebfa7eaac39cbc
#
_entry.id   5048e1027dd83b3ff9ebfa7eaac39cbc
#
_cell.length_a   1.000
_cell.length_b   1.000
_cell.length_c   1.000
_cell.angle_alpha   90.00
_cell.angle_beta   90.00
_cell.angle_gamma   90.00
#
_symmetry.space_group_name_H-M   'P 1'
#
loop_
_entity.id
_entity.type
_entity.pdbx_description
1 polymer ?
#
loop_
_entity_poly.entity_id
_entity_poly.type
_entity_poly.pdbx_seq_one_letter_code
_entity_poly.pdbx_strand_id
1 'polypeptide(L)'
;MKKFTVVLLAGILAMGLAGCSLETEKAPEEQTSVSVAGENKDMETKPESDTQVDTGRKVGISYAEVSAGFNVSQAEAFEKIGKDYGYQVTLLNADNNVEKQVADVEDLIAQGMDVIFFNPVDSSACSTVMDKVKAAGIDMVVFNAKADGYEPGTDYLFLGIGECYDQGAEVARWVSQNYKNEGTMRILHLTGSMSQSWSLDRGQGFVETIEAERPDHEFVSTQCANCSRIDAQQMTLNVLQATQGGVDVIYAHNDEMILGAIAAVKEFGLEPGKDVMTCGIDLSMEMCESILDGELSSCLIIDPEAIVYGLYDNYTKYLEGEDYPKITGLKLRMCDPGNAQDELDSGKIIF
;
A
#
# COMPACT_ATOMS: atom_id res chain seq x y z
N MET A 1 28.70 -56.16 -19.14
CA MET A 1 29.53 -56.16 -20.36
C MET A 1 28.77 -55.39 -21.40
N LYS A 2 29.25 -54.24 -21.78
CA LYS A 2 29.42 -53.61 -23.10
C LYS A 2 29.68 -52.12 -22.84
N LYS A 3 30.94 -51.78 -23.03
CA LYS A 3 31.47 -50.41 -23.10
C LYS A 3 31.09 -49.83 -24.44
N PHE A 4 30.63 -48.56 -24.48
CA PHE A 4 30.64 -47.75 -25.72
C PHE A 4 31.51 -46.52 -25.46
N THR A 5 32.51 -46.44 -26.31
CA THR A 5 33.53 -45.39 -26.40
C THR A 5 32.95 -44.26 -27.29
N VAL A 6 33.07 -43.01 -26.84
CA VAL A 6 32.78 -41.82 -27.61
C VAL A 6 34.08 -41.25 -28.15
N VAL A 7 34.13 -41.07 -29.46
CA VAL A 7 35.23 -40.52 -30.24
C VAL A 7 35.08 -38.99 -30.28
N LEU A 8 36.16 -38.29 -29.90
CA LEU A 8 36.37 -36.86 -30.14
C LEU A 8 36.73 -36.63 -31.59
N LEU A 9 36.09 -35.68 -32.27
CA LEU A 9 36.61 -35.09 -33.52
C LEU A 9 36.79 -33.59 -33.31
N ALA A 10 38.06 -33.18 -33.26
CA ALA A 10 38.49 -31.80 -33.35
C ALA A 10 38.61 -31.39 -34.81
N GLY A 11 37.99 -30.29 -35.22
CA GLY A 11 38.19 -29.68 -36.52
C GLY A 11 38.52 -28.19 -36.32
N ILE A 12 39.79 -27.88 -36.50
CA ILE A 12 40.34 -26.52 -36.62
C ILE A 12 40.17 -26.08 -38.08
N LEU A 13 39.52 -24.94 -38.29
CA LEU A 13 39.74 -24.20 -39.55
C LEU A 13 39.82 -22.71 -39.21
N ALA A 14 41.01 -22.16 -39.37
CA ALA A 14 41.32 -20.74 -39.39
C ALA A 14 41.21 -20.20 -40.81
N MET A 15 40.60 -19.02 -40.97
CA MET A 15 40.95 -17.96 -41.95
C MET A 15 39.84 -16.93 -41.99
N GLY A 16 40.15 -15.68 -41.69
CA GLY A 16 40.14 -14.59 -42.62
C GLY A 16 39.66 -13.31 -41.97
N LEU A 17 40.56 -12.37 -41.72
CA LEU A 17 40.31 -10.98 -41.37
C LEU A 17 39.51 -10.26 -42.46
N ALA A 18 38.39 -9.65 -42.07
CA ALA A 18 37.90 -8.43 -42.71
C ALA A 18 37.07 -7.68 -41.66
N GLY A 19 37.57 -6.53 -41.25
CA GLY A 19 36.89 -5.65 -40.33
C GLY A 19 35.65 -4.98 -40.95
N CYS A 20 34.57 -4.98 -40.23
CA CYS A 20 33.51 -4.00 -40.33
C CYS A 20 33.04 -3.72 -38.90
N SER A 21 33.37 -2.54 -38.41
CA SER A 21 32.80 -1.98 -37.19
C SER A 21 31.30 -1.76 -37.42
N LEU A 22 30.49 -2.57 -36.82
CA LEU A 22 29.08 -2.25 -36.58
C LEU A 22 28.99 -1.61 -35.19
N GLU A 23 28.85 -0.31 -35.19
CA GLU A 23 28.35 0.45 -34.06
C GLU A 23 26.97 -0.08 -33.72
N THR A 24 26.86 -0.75 -32.59
CA THR A 24 25.57 -1.02 -31.96
C THR A 24 25.09 0.30 -31.33
N GLU A 25 24.20 1.00 -32.01
CA GLU A 25 23.36 2.01 -31.42
C GLU A 25 22.61 1.39 -30.23
N LYS A 26 22.99 1.81 -29.03
CA LYS A 26 22.15 1.67 -27.85
C LYS A 26 20.93 2.55 -28.03
N ALA A 27 19.76 1.94 -28.11
CA ALA A 27 18.50 2.64 -27.92
C ALA A 27 18.54 3.33 -26.57
N PRO A 28 18.08 4.58 -26.44
CA PRO A 28 17.96 5.23 -25.16
C PRO A 28 16.80 4.58 -24.39
N GLU A 29 17.10 3.97 -23.26
CA GLU A 29 16.13 3.74 -22.21
C GLU A 29 15.77 5.12 -21.64
N GLU A 30 14.69 5.66 -22.12
CA GLU A 30 14.04 6.82 -21.51
C GLU A 30 13.32 6.33 -20.24
N GLN A 31 14.06 6.29 -19.13
CA GLN A 31 13.47 6.31 -17.80
C GLN A 31 12.95 7.73 -17.58
N THR A 32 11.70 7.93 -17.95
CA THR A 32 10.95 9.10 -17.47
C THR A 32 10.62 8.89 -15.98
N SER A 33 11.56 9.28 -15.14
CA SER A 33 11.23 9.63 -13.77
C SER A 33 10.40 10.92 -13.83
N VAL A 34 9.08 10.76 -13.81
CA VAL A 34 8.17 11.87 -13.58
C VAL A 34 8.28 12.21 -12.09
N SER A 35 9.19 13.13 -11.76
CA SER A 35 9.15 13.82 -10.48
C SER A 35 7.93 14.74 -10.52
N VAL A 36 6.80 14.28 -10.00
CA VAL A 36 5.65 15.14 -9.74
C VAL A 36 5.96 15.92 -8.46
N ALA A 37 6.68 17.03 -8.62
CA ALA A 37 6.71 18.09 -7.63
C ALA A 37 5.37 18.87 -7.73
N GLY A 38 4.29 18.23 -7.25
CA GLY A 38 3.06 18.90 -6.92
C GLY A 38 3.19 19.42 -5.48
N GLU A 39 3.00 20.74 -5.29
CA GLU A 39 2.87 21.32 -3.95
C GLU A 39 1.74 20.56 -3.22
N ASN A 40 2.12 19.70 -2.28
CA ASN A 40 1.21 19.07 -1.33
C ASN A 40 0.57 20.19 -0.49
N LYS A 41 -0.64 20.59 -0.85
CA LYS A 41 -1.49 21.31 0.08
C LYS A 41 -1.94 20.32 1.14
N ASP A 42 -1.56 20.60 2.37
CA ASP A 42 -2.02 19.85 3.55
C ASP A 42 -3.53 19.67 3.46
N MET A 43 -4.00 18.41 3.48
CA MET A 43 -5.42 18.11 3.67
C MET A 43 -5.73 18.43 5.13
N GLU A 44 -6.08 19.69 5.42
CA GLU A 44 -6.57 20.12 6.71
C GLU A 44 -8.10 20.14 6.69
N THR A 45 -8.65 19.30 7.60
CA THR A 45 -9.85 19.50 8.42
C THR A 45 -11.14 20.03 7.75
N LYS A 46 -12.21 19.25 8.04
CA LYS A 46 -13.65 19.55 8.04
C LYS A 46 -14.04 20.96 7.56
N PRO A 47 -14.85 21.09 6.50
CA PRO A 47 -15.51 22.36 6.20
C PRO A 47 -16.38 22.76 7.39
N GLU A 48 -16.10 23.92 8.00
CA GLU A 48 -17.01 24.57 8.95
C GLU A 48 -18.23 25.08 8.18
N SER A 49 -19.18 24.20 7.89
CA SER A 49 -20.49 24.59 7.37
C SER A 49 -21.58 23.96 8.23
N ASP A 50 -22.23 24.76 9.01
CA ASP A 50 -23.38 24.42 9.89
C ASP A 50 -24.68 24.13 9.10
N THR A 51 -24.64 24.06 7.76
CA THR A 51 -25.80 23.75 6.93
C THR A 51 -25.51 22.50 6.10
N GLN A 52 -26.03 21.37 6.54
CA GLN A 52 -26.11 20.14 5.75
C GLN A 52 -26.96 20.43 4.49
N VAL A 53 -26.29 20.56 3.35
CA VAL A 53 -26.98 20.70 2.05
C VAL A 53 -27.20 19.30 1.52
N ASP A 54 -28.46 18.83 1.53
CA ASP A 54 -28.82 17.62 0.79
C ASP A 54 -28.63 17.89 -0.71
N THR A 55 -27.55 17.36 -1.27
CA THR A 55 -27.26 17.49 -2.70
C THR A 55 -28.10 16.55 -3.55
N GLY A 56 -28.78 15.57 -2.93
CA GLY A 56 -29.51 14.49 -3.59
C GLY A 56 -28.62 13.50 -4.37
N ARG A 57 -27.28 13.70 -4.34
CA ARG A 57 -26.35 12.86 -5.09
C ARG A 57 -26.14 11.50 -4.41
N LYS A 58 -26.13 10.48 -5.24
CA LYS A 58 -25.92 9.09 -4.84
C LYS A 58 -24.47 8.67 -5.09
N VAL A 59 -23.78 8.27 -4.04
CA VAL A 59 -22.40 7.80 -4.08
C VAL A 59 -22.39 6.30 -3.79
N GLY A 60 -21.94 5.51 -4.77
CA GLY A 60 -21.72 4.08 -4.61
C GLY A 60 -20.27 3.82 -4.20
N ILE A 61 -20.06 2.98 -3.20
CA ILE A 61 -18.74 2.53 -2.80
C ILE A 61 -18.63 1.03 -3.08
N SER A 62 -17.72 0.63 -3.96
CA SER A 62 -17.34 -0.76 -4.15
C SER A 62 -16.03 -1.01 -3.43
N TYR A 63 -16.10 -1.66 -2.27
CA TYR A 63 -14.96 -1.88 -1.39
C TYR A 63 -14.44 -3.31 -1.53
N ALA A 64 -13.11 -3.49 -1.58
CA ALA A 64 -12.48 -4.80 -1.75
C ALA A 64 -12.79 -5.74 -0.58
N GLU A 65 -12.62 -5.26 0.66
CA GLU A 65 -12.88 -6.03 1.87
C GLU A 65 -13.07 -5.10 3.08
N VAL A 66 -14.07 -5.38 3.91
CA VAL A 66 -14.37 -4.65 5.15
C VAL A 66 -14.34 -5.66 6.31
N SER A 67 -13.14 -6.06 6.74
CA SER A 67 -12.97 -7.06 7.81
C SER A 67 -11.92 -6.69 8.86
N ALA A 68 -10.96 -5.82 8.54
CA ALA A 68 -9.91 -5.38 9.45
C ALA A 68 -10.13 -3.93 9.91
N GLY A 69 -9.54 -3.55 11.04
CA GLY A 69 -9.75 -2.27 11.72
C GLY A 69 -9.69 -1.05 10.80
N PHE A 70 -8.63 -0.91 10.01
CA PHE A 70 -8.48 0.18 9.03
C PHE A 70 -9.66 0.24 8.03
N ASN A 71 -10.01 -0.89 7.41
CA ASN A 71 -11.06 -0.96 6.40
C ASN A 71 -12.44 -0.70 6.98
N VAL A 72 -12.72 -1.19 8.19
CA VAL A 72 -13.97 -0.93 8.92
C VAL A 72 -14.09 0.57 9.22
N SER A 73 -13.04 1.17 9.75
CA SER A 73 -13.00 2.59 10.06
C SER A 73 -13.18 3.47 8.82
N GLN A 74 -12.53 3.11 7.70
CA GLN A 74 -12.69 3.83 6.44
C GLN A 74 -14.11 3.68 5.87
N ALA A 75 -14.72 2.49 5.98
CA ALA A 75 -16.10 2.25 5.56
C ALA A 75 -17.11 3.08 6.38
N GLU A 76 -16.94 3.15 7.69
CA GLU A 76 -17.74 4.02 8.57
C GLU A 76 -17.55 5.51 8.25
N ALA A 77 -16.30 5.90 7.93
CA ALA A 77 -15.99 7.25 7.52
C ALA A 77 -16.71 7.64 6.21
N PHE A 78 -16.79 6.74 5.23
CA PHE A 78 -17.56 7.00 4.00
C PHE A 78 -19.02 7.33 4.29
N GLU A 79 -19.67 6.59 5.19
CA GLU A 79 -21.06 6.85 5.56
C GLU A 79 -21.22 8.15 6.37
N LYS A 80 -20.36 8.36 7.37
CA LYS A 80 -20.39 9.51 8.26
C LYS A 80 -20.10 10.82 7.51
N ILE A 81 -18.96 10.86 6.82
CA ILE A 81 -18.47 12.06 6.14
C ILE A 81 -19.34 12.34 4.89
N GLY A 82 -19.77 11.29 4.18
CA GLY A 82 -20.68 11.46 3.04
C GLY A 82 -21.98 12.20 3.41
N LYS A 83 -22.51 11.96 4.60
CA LYS A 83 -23.66 12.71 5.13
C LYS A 83 -23.34 14.20 5.34
N ASP A 84 -22.13 14.51 5.83
CA ASP A 84 -21.70 15.91 6.02
C ASP A 84 -21.60 16.65 4.69
N TYR A 85 -21.26 15.96 3.59
CA TYR A 85 -21.27 16.47 2.22
C TYR A 85 -22.67 16.45 1.55
N GLY A 86 -23.69 15.94 2.24
CA GLY A 86 -25.06 15.83 1.71
C GLY A 86 -25.23 14.73 0.67
N TYR A 87 -24.41 13.70 0.70
CA TYR A 87 -24.46 12.55 -0.21
C TYR A 87 -25.29 11.39 0.37
N GLN A 88 -25.97 10.66 -0.52
CA GLN A 88 -26.62 9.39 -0.21
C GLN A 88 -25.63 8.27 -0.53
N VAL A 89 -24.99 7.70 0.49
CA VAL A 89 -23.93 6.69 0.35
C VAL A 89 -24.50 5.28 0.39
N THR A 90 -24.07 4.43 -0.55
CA THR A 90 -24.32 2.98 -0.56
C THR A 90 -22.99 2.27 -0.68
N LEU A 91 -22.60 1.49 0.32
CA LEU A 91 -21.37 0.72 0.34
C LEU A 91 -21.66 -0.76 0.15
N LEU A 92 -20.94 -1.40 -0.79
CA LEU A 92 -20.95 -2.84 -1.03
C LEU A 92 -19.54 -3.40 -0.80
N ASN A 93 -19.46 -4.46 0.01
CA ASN A 93 -18.22 -5.15 0.36
C ASN A 93 -18.06 -6.38 -0.54
N ALA A 94 -16.98 -6.43 -1.31
CA ALA A 94 -16.70 -7.54 -2.24
C ALA A 94 -16.15 -8.80 -1.56
N ASP A 95 -15.81 -8.76 -0.29
CA ASP A 95 -15.26 -9.88 0.49
C ASP A 95 -14.03 -10.53 -0.19
N ASN A 96 -13.13 -9.71 -0.74
CA ASN A 96 -11.95 -10.12 -1.53
C ASN A 96 -12.27 -11.02 -2.74
N ASN A 97 -13.49 -10.91 -3.30
CA ASN A 97 -13.93 -11.70 -4.43
C ASN A 97 -14.17 -10.82 -5.66
N VAL A 98 -13.36 -11.01 -6.71
CA VAL A 98 -13.44 -10.22 -7.95
C VAL A 98 -14.80 -10.36 -8.65
N GLU A 99 -15.37 -11.59 -8.71
CA GLU A 99 -16.65 -11.84 -9.38
C GLU A 99 -17.79 -11.16 -8.61
N LYS A 100 -17.76 -11.23 -7.27
CA LYS A 100 -18.70 -10.49 -6.43
C LYS A 100 -18.55 -8.98 -6.64
N GLN A 101 -17.32 -8.46 -6.72
CA GLN A 101 -17.08 -7.04 -6.95
C GLN A 101 -17.70 -6.55 -8.26
N VAL A 102 -17.59 -7.35 -9.32
CA VAL A 102 -18.26 -7.05 -10.62
C VAL A 102 -19.78 -6.99 -10.45
N ALA A 103 -20.38 -7.94 -9.74
CA ALA A 103 -21.82 -7.96 -9.47
C ALA A 103 -22.25 -6.76 -8.59
N ASP A 104 -21.48 -6.45 -7.55
CA ASP A 104 -21.72 -5.30 -6.67
C ASP A 104 -21.73 -3.98 -7.48
N VAL A 105 -20.79 -3.82 -8.43
CA VAL A 105 -20.77 -2.63 -9.30
C VAL A 105 -21.95 -2.60 -10.26
N GLU A 106 -22.38 -3.74 -10.81
CA GLU A 106 -23.61 -3.81 -11.61
C GLU A 106 -24.83 -3.37 -10.80
N ASP A 107 -24.92 -3.76 -9.55
CA ASP A 107 -25.99 -3.35 -8.65
C ASP A 107 -25.96 -1.85 -8.36
N LEU A 108 -24.78 -1.27 -8.14
CA LEU A 108 -24.61 0.19 -7.97
C LEU A 108 -25.03 0.96 -9.23
N ILE A 109 -24.66 0.47 -10.42
CA ILE A 109 -25.09 1.04 -11.70
C ILE A 109 -26.62 0.98 -11.84
N ALA A 110 -27.24 -0.17 -11.53
CA ALA A 110 -28.67 -0.36 -11.61
C ALA A 110 -29.44 0.52 -10.62
N GLN A 111 -28.89 0.87 -9.47
CA GLN A 111 -29.43 1.78 -8.48
C GLN A 111 -29.30 3.27 -8.92
N GLY A 112 -28.58 3.55 -10.01
CA GLY A 112 -28.41 4.89 -10.57
C GLY A 112 -27.56 5.77 -9.69
N MET A 113 -26.34 5.29 -9.35
CA MET A 113 -25.32 6.10 -8.67
C MET A 113 -24.84 7.22 -9.59
N ASP A 114 -24.56 8.40 -9.05
CA ASP A 114 -23.94 9.51 -9.77
C ASP A 114 -22.43 9.33 -9.92
N VAL A 115 -21.80 8.68 -8.92
CA VAL A 115 -20.39 8.32 -8.90
C VAL A 115 -20.19 6.98 -8.20
N ILE A 116 -19.20 6.23 -8.66
CA ILE A 116 -18.74 5.01 -7.98
C ILE A 116 -17.30 5.23 -7.52
N PHE A 117 -17.07 5.08 -6.21
CA PHE A 117 -15.75 4.99 -5.60
C PHE A 117 -15.37 3.52 -5.53
N PHE A 118 -14.27 3.18 -6.16
CA PHE A 118 -13.86 1.81 -6.43
C PHE A 118 -12.50 1.50 -5.78
N ASN A 119 -12.49 0.58 -4.83
CA ASN A 119 -11.28 -0.02 -4.28
C ASN A 119 -11.12 -1.43 -4.88
N PRO A 120 -10.20 -1.65 -5.83
CA PRO A 120 -10.06 -2.95 -6.50
C PRO A 120 -9.69 -4.07 -5.54
N VAL A 121 -10.34 -5.23 -5.66
CA VAL A 121 -9.89 -6.50 -5.05
C VAL A 121 -8.56 -6.94 -5.66
N ASP A 122 -8.44 -6.77 -6.97
CA ASP A 122 -7.25 -7.09 -7.75
C ASP A 122 -6.99 -5.97 -8.75
N SER A 123 -5.82 -5.34 -8.65
CA SER A 123 -5.46 -4.20 -9.49
C SER A 123 -5.42 -4.55 -10.98
N SER A 124 -5.04 -5.78 -11.34
CA SER A 124 -4.94 -6.25 -12.72
C SER A 124 -6.26 -6.76 -13.30
N ALA A 125 -7.25 -7.09 -12.46
CA ALA A 125 -8.52 -7.72 -12.86
C ALA A 125 -9.71 -6.73 -12.94
N CYS A 126 -9.46 -5.41 -12.95
CA CYS A 126 -10.52 -4.40 -12.87
C CYS A 126 -11.15 -4.00 -14.22
N SER A 127 -10.67 -4.52 -15.35
CA SER A 127 -11.14 -4.09 -16.69
C SER A 127 -12.66 -4.21 -16.88
N THR A 128 -13.26 -5.30 -16.41
CA THR A 128 -14.72 -5.50 -16.52
C THR A 128 -15.50 -4.43 -15.75
N VAL A 129 -15.03 -4.04 -14.56
CA VAL A 129 -15.64 -2.97 -13.75
C VAL A 129 -15.50 -1.63 -14.45
N MET A 130 -14.27 -1.30 -14.89
CA MET A 130 -13.97 -0.03 -15.57
C MET A 130 -14.83 0.15 -16.83
N ASP A 131 -14.93 -0.88 -17.66
CA ASP A 131 -15.72 -0.85 -18.90
C ASP A 131 -17.22 -0.68 -18.61
N LYS A 132 -17.77 -1.35 -17.58
CA LYS A 132 -19.18 -1.25 -17.22
C LYS A 132 -19.56 0.13 -16.71
N VAL A 133 -18.76 0.73 -15.82
CA VAL A 133 -19.01 2.07 -15.28
C VAL A 133 -18.90 3.12 -16.39
N LYS A 134 -17.87 3.00 -17.25
CA LYS A 134 -17.69 3.87 -18.42
C LYS A 134 -18.88 3.77 -19.39
N ALA A 135 -19.35 2.56 -19.69
CA ALA A 135 -20.51 2.34 -20.58
C ALA A 135 -21.80 2.90 -19.98
N ALA A 136 -21.95 2.92 -18.66
CA ALA A 136 -23.09 3.51 -17.95
C ALA A 136 -23.02 5.05 -17.90
N GLY A 137 -21.89 5.66 -18.23
CA GLY A 137 -21.68 7.11 -18.16
C GLY A 137 -21.67 7.64 -16.72
N ILE A 138 -21.27 6.82 -15.77
CA ILE A 138 -21.16 7.16 -14.35
C ILE A 138 -19.72 7.60 -14.06
N ASP A 139 -19.56 8.65 -13.25
CA ASP A 139 -18.25 9.08 -12.77
C ASP A 139 -17.59 7.99 -11.93
N MET A 140 -16.26 7.85 -12.03
CA MET A 140 -15.50 6.89 -11.24
C MET A 140 -14.31 7.55 -10.54
N VAL A 141 -14.12 7.18 -9.28
CA VAL A 141 -12.93 7.46 -8.47
C VAL A 141 -12.33 6.13 -8.06
N VAL A 142 -11.01 5.97 -8.21
CA VAL A 142 -10.31 4.79 -7.72
C VAL A 142 -9.58 5.16 -6.43
N PHE A 143 -9.58 4.28 -5.42
CA PHE A 143 -8.93 4.58 -4.15
C PHE A 143 -8.27 3.33 -3.53
N ASN A 144 -7.34 3.55 -2.61
CA ASN A 144 -6.50 2.58 -1.89
C ASN A 144 -5.57 1.74 -2.79
N ALA A 145 -5.99 1.35 -3.99
CA ALA A 145 -5.19 0.60 -4.94
C ALA A 145 -5.39 1.14 -6.36
N LYS A 146 -4.41 0.97 -7.24
CA LYS A 146 -4.49 1.38 -8.65
C LYS A 146 -5.38 0.40 -9.44
N ALA A 147 -5.95 0.88 -10.54
CA ALA A 147 -6.54 0.05 -11.58
C ALA A 147 -5.51 -0.06 -12.71
N ASP A 148 -4.84 -1.21 -12.83
CA ASP A 148 -3.72 -1.38 -13.76
C ASP A 148 -4.18 -1.22 -15.21
N GLY A 149 -3.42 -0.43 -15.96
CA GLY A 149 -3.73 -0.12 -17.36
C GLY A 149 -4.74 1.02 -17.55
N TYR A 150 -5.18 1.67 -16.50
CA TYR A 150 -6.07 2.83 -16.51
C TYR A 150 -5.44 4.04 -15.83
N GLU A 151 -5.68 5.24 -16.38
CA GLU A 151 -5.00 6.47 -15.95
C GLU A 151 -5.97 7.47 -15.30
N PRO A 152 -5.61 8.03 -14.13
CA PRO A 152 -6.39 9.07 -13.48
C PRO A 152 -6.47 10.34 -14.35
N GLY A 153 -7.64 10.95 -14.38
CA GLY A 153 -7.93 12.11 -15.21
C GLY A 153 -8.23 11.78 -16.68
N THR A 154 -8.10 10.51 -17.09
CA THR A 154 -8.41 10.03 -18.46
C THR A 154 -9.48 8.95 -18.43
N ASP A 155 -9.29 7.89 -17.67
CA ASP A 155 -10.21 6.76 -17.59
C ASP A 155 -11.13 6.85 -16.37
N TYR A 156 -10.67 7.50 -15.32
CA TYR A 156 -11.42 7.82 -14.12
C TYR A 156 -10.99 9.19 -13.59
N LEU A 157 -11.74 9.78 -12.66
CA LEU A 157 -11.54 11.17 -12.24
C LEU A 157 -10.19 11.39 -11.56
N PHE A 158 -9.90 10.61 -10.51
CA PHE A 158 -8.65 10.68 -9.76
C PHE A 158 -8.42 9.42 -8.96
N LEU A 159 -7.15 9.22 -8.54
CA LEU A 159 -6.73 8.16 -7.64
C LEU A 159 -6.56 8.73 -6.22
N GLY A 160 -7.23 8.14 -5.24
CA GLY A 160 -7.03 8.43 -3.83
C GLY A 160 -6.01 7.51 -3.20
N ILE A 161 -5.03 8.06 -2.45
CA ILE A 161 -3.92 7.33 -1.82
C ILE A 161 -2.98 6.63 -2.82
N GLY A 162 -2.42 7.43 -3.75
CA GLY A 162 -1.52 6.92 -4.79
C GLY A 162 -0.05 6.77 -4.42
N GLU A 163 0.38 7.19 -3.21
CA GLU A 163 1.81 7.32 -2.86
C GLU A 163 2.35 6.14 -2.04
N CYS A 164 1.87 4.92 -2.31
CA CYS A 164 2.24 3.73 -1.54
C CYS A 164 3.74 3.37 -1.64
N TYR A 165 4.40 3.72 -2.74
CA TYR A 165 5.85 3.61 -2.85
C TYR A 165 6.57 4.49 -1.80
N ASP A 166 6.16 5.75 -1.69
CA ASP A 166 6.76 6.68 -0.72
C ASP A 166 6.47 6.26 0.73
N GLN A 167 5.34 5.60 0.98
CA GLN A 167 5.03 5.02 2.31
C GLN A 167 6.07 3.98 2.72
N GLY A 168 6.38 3.03 1.85
CA GLY A 168 7.44 2.04 2.10
C GLY A 168 8.82 2.67 2.22
N ALA A 169 9.13 3.63 1.35
CA ALA A 169 10.40 4.36 1.37
C ALA A 169 10.60 5.15 2.67
N GLU A 170 9.54 5.76 3.22
CA GLU A 170 9.63 6.53 4.47
C GLU A 170 9.92 5.62 5.67
N VAL A 171 9.27 4.46 5.77
CA VAL A 171 9.60 3.46 6.79
C VAL A 171 11.05 3.00 6.66
N ALA A 172 11.53 2.75 5.44
CA ALA A 172 12.91 2.35 5.18
C ALA A 172 13.92 3.42 5.61
N ARG A 173 13.65 4.70 5.32
CA ARG A 173 14.48 5.83 5.79
C ARG A 173 14.53 5.90 7.31
N TRP A 174 13.36 5.75 7.96
CA TRP A 174 13.31 5.73 9.42
C TRP A 174 14.14 4.57 9.99
N VAL A 175 14.01 3.37 9.44
CA VAL A 175 14.82 2.18 9.80
C VAL A 175 16.30 2.48 9.62
N SER A 176 16.71 2.99 8.46
CA SER A 176 18.11 3.30 8.13
C SER A 176 18.73 4.28 9.10
N GLN A 177 17.97 5.28 9.54
CA GLN A 177 18.42 6.32 10.46
C GLN A 177 18.48 5.86 11.92
N ASN A 178 17.63 4.91 12.31
CA ASN A 178 17.45 4.49 13.69
C ASN A 178 18.09 3.16 14.05
N TYR A 179 18.38 2.28 13.08
CA TYR A 179 19.13 1.04 13.33
C TYR A 179 20.60 1.35 13.59
N LYS A 180 21.09 1.05 14.82
CA LYS A 180 22.43 1.43 15.29
C LYS A 180 23.40 0.26 15.47
N ASN A 181 22.94 -0.97 15.32
CA ASN A 181 23.80 -2.12 15.47
C ASN A 181 24.83 -2.20 14.33
N GLU A 182 26.03 -2.71 14.63
CA GLU A 182 27.07 -2.96 13.65
C GLU A 182 26.82 -4.28 12.92
N GLY A 183 27.30 -4.37 11.68
CA GLY A 183 27.21 -5.57 10.86
C GLY A 183 25.99 -5.60 9.96
N THR A 184 25.74 -6.78 9.36
CA THR A 184 24.63 -6.96 8.41
C THR A 184 23.30 -6.87 9.10
N MET A 185 22.45 -5.95 8.64
CA MET A 185 21.07 -5.81 9.11
C MET A 185 20.17 -6.86 8.45
N ARG A 186 19.66 -7.81 9.23
CA ARG A 186 18.85 -8.94 8.77
C ARG A 186 17.36 -8.62 8.89
N ILE A 187 16.68 -8.57 7.77
CA ILE A 187 15.32 -8.07 7.64
C ILE A 187 14.34 -9.20 7.34
N LEU A 188 13.28 -9.31 8.13
CA LEU A 188 12.05 -10.01 7.76
C LEU A 188 11.06 -9.00 7.19
N HIS A 189 10.61 -9.23 5.96
CA HIS A 189 9.64 -8.39 5.27
C HIS A 189 8.31 -9.13 5.10
N LEU A 190 7.24 -8.62 5.72
CA LEU A 190 5.88 -9.16 5.65
C LEU A 190 5.01 -8.29 4.74
N THR A 191 4.60 -8.84 3.61
CA THR A 191 3.83 -8.12 2.60
C THR A 191 2.34 -8.40 2.71
N GLY A 192 1.51 -7.45 2.29
CA GLY A 192 0.09 -7.67 2.02
C GLY A 192 -0.12 -8.47 0.73
N SER A 193 -1.35 -8.48 0.23
CA SER A 193 -1.71 -9.22 -0.99
C SER A 193 -0.89 -8.74 -2.21
N MET A 194 -0.34 -9.70 -2.94
CA MET A 194 0.44 -9.44 -4.15
C MET A 194 -0.43 -9.12 -5.38
N SER A 195 -1.75 -9.20 -5.26
CA SER A 195 -2.69 -8.79 -6.31
C SER A 195 -3.09 -7.31 -6.23
N GLN A 196 -2.66 -6.61 -5.18
CA GLN A 196 -3.00 -5.21 -4.94
C GLN A 196 -1.76 -4.32 -5.08
N SER A 197 -1.88 -3.27 -5.89
CA SER A 197 -0.77 -2.36 -6.20
C SER A 197 -0.18 -1.68 -4.97
N TRP A 198 -0.99 -1.35 -3.95
CA TRP A 198 -0.48 -0.72 -2.74
C TRP A 198 0.55 -1.59 -2.01
N SER A 199 0.35 -2.92 -2.00
CA SER A 199 1.27 -3.85 -1.38
C SER A 199 2.58 -3.97 -2.18
N LEU A 200 2.48 -4.03 -3.50
CA LEU A 200 3.65 -4.06 -4.38
C LEU A 200 4.45 -2.77 -4.25
N ASP A 201 3.80 -1.62 -4.31
CA ASP A 201 4.43 -0.30 -4.22
C ASP A 201 5.10 -0.08 -2.84
N ARG A 202 4.42 -0.41 -1.71
CA ARG A 202 5.04 -0.35 -0.36
C ARG A 202 6.28 -1.23 -0.26
N GLY A 203 6.21 -2.45 -0.80
CA GLY A 203 7.34 -3.37 -0.83
C GLY A 203 8.50 -2.85 -1.65
N GLN A 204 8.24 -2.35 -2.85
CA GLN A 204 9.26 -1.79 -3.73
C GLN A 204 9.94 -0.57 -3.10
N GLY A 205 9.15 0.38 -2.57
CA GLY A 205 9.68 1.58 -1.93
C GLY A 205 10.57 1.26 -0.74
N PHE A 206 10.18 0.29 0.10
CA PHE A 206 11.01 -0.16 1.22
C PHE A 206 12.31 -0.80 0.75
N VAL A 207 12.24 -1.78 -0.16
CA VAL A 207 13.41 -2.52 -0.63
C VAL A 207 14.41 -1.60 -1.31
N GLU A 208 13.99 -0.80 -2.29
CA GLU A 208 14.90 0.09 -3.03
C GLU A 208 15.56 1.14 -2.13
N THR A 209 14.84 1.63 -1.12
CA THR A 209 15.41 2.59 -0.16
C THR A 209 16.41 1.93 0.79
N ILE A 210 16.10 0.73 1.29
CA ILE A 210 17.07 -0.03 2.11
C ILE A 210 18.32 -0.37 1.29
N GLU A 211 18.18 -0.83 0.05
CA GLU A 211 19.32 -1.13 -0.83
C GLU A 211 20.22 0.11 -1.06
N ALA A 212 19.61 1.28 -1.20
CA ALA A 212 20.34 2.53 -1.40
C ALA A 212 21.03 3.06 -0.14
N GLU A 213 20.38 2.98 1.03
CA GLU A 213 20.86 3.63 2.26
C GLU A 213 21.63 2.67 3.19
N ARG A 214 21.40 1.37 3.11
CA ARG A 214 21.99 0.33 3.96
C ARG A 214 22.55 -0.83 3.13
N PRO A 215 23.70 -0.64 2.43
CA PRO A 215 24.30 -1.70 1.61
C PRO A 215 24.73 -2.94 2.42
N ASP A 216 24.77 -2.84 3.74
CA ASP A 216 25.07 -3.91 4.71
C ASP A 216 23.80 -4.61 5.22
N HIS A 217 22.81 -4.81 4.36
CA HIS A 217 21.54 -5.49 4.70
C HIS A 217 21.43 -6.88 4.06
N GLU A 218 20.49 -7.68 4.59
CA GLU A 218 20.06 -8.96 4.05
C GLU A 218 18.56 -9.15 4.30
N PHE A 219 17.79 -9.41 3.27
CA PHE A 219 16.41 -9.88 3.44
C PHE A 219 16.43 -11.38 3.72
N VAL A 220 16.40 -11.76 5.03
CA VAL A 220 16.39 -13.17 5.44
C VAL A 220 15.12 -13.88 5.00
N SER A 221 14.02 -13.16 4.87
CA SER A 221 12.77 -13.66 4.27
C SER A 221 11.88 -12.51 3.83
N THR A 222 11.15 -12.71 2.72
CA THR A 222 10.01 -11.88 2.30
C THR A 222 8.81 -12.81 2.11
N GLN A 223 7.73 -12.58 2.85
CA GLN A 223 6.55 -13.44 2.85
C GLN A 223 5.26 -12.64 2.78
N CYS A 224 4.32 -13.14 1.97
CA CYS A 224 2.98 -12.55 1.88
C CYS A 224 2.10 -13.11 3.00
N ALA A 225 1.79 -12.28 3.98
CA ALA A 225 0.90 -12.63 5.10
C ALA A 225 -0.54 -12.12 4.93
N ASN A 226 -0.90 -11.61 3.74
CA ASN A 226 -2.27 -11.25 3.34
C ASN A 226 -3.03 -10.37 4.35
N CYS A 227 -2.34 -9.43 5.01
CA CYS A 227 -2.90 -8.59 6.07
C CYS A 227 -3.46 -9.38 7.27
N SER A 228 -3.08 -10.64 7.43
CA SER A 228 -3.54 -11.52 8.48
C SER A 228 -2.58 -11.53 9.67
N ARG A 229 -3.09 -11.18 10.86
CA ARG A 229 -2.33 -11.24 12.12
C ARG A 229 -1.83 -12.65 12.43
N ILE A 230 -2.69 -13.65 12.21
CA ILE A 230 -2.39 -15.05 12.49
C ILE A 230 -1.31 -15.57 11.54
N ASP A 231 -1.43 -15.28 10.24
CA ASP A 231 -0.44 -15.72 9.26
C ASP A 231 0.90 -15.04 9.50
N ALA A 232 0.90 -13.73 9.79
CA ALA A 232 2.11 -12.98 10.11
C ALA A 232 2.81 -13.54 11.38
N GLN A 233 2.06 -13.86 12.44
CA GLN A 233 2.60 -14.50 13.63
C GLN A 233 3.25 -15.84 13.30
N GLN A 234 2.56 -16.71 12.57
CA GLN A 234 3.07 -18.04 12.24
C GLN A 234 4.33 -17.96 11.34
N MET A 235 4.29 -17.07 10.32
CA MET A 235 5.42 -16.88 9.41
C MET A 235 6.63 -16.31 10.14
N THR A 236 6.44 -15.32 11.00
CA THR A 236 7.51 -14.72 11.81
C THR A 236 8.14 -15.76 12.73
N LEU A 237 7.33 -16.54 13.44
CA LEU A 237 7.83 -17.60 14.33
C LEU A 237 8.66 -18.63 13.56
N ASN A 238 8.21 -19.05 12.39
CA ASN A 238 8.94 -19.97 11.52
C ASN A 238 10.30 -19.40 11.09
N VAL A 239 10.36 -18.12 10.72
CA VAL A 239 11.62 -17.47 10.34
C VAL A 239 12.57 -17.33 11.53
N LEU A 240 12.07 -16.92 12.70
CA LEU A 240 12.88 -16.84 13.93
C LEU A 240 13.45 -18.20 14.32
N GLN A 241 12.68 -19.28 14.20
CA GLN A 241 13.16 -20.64 14.46
C GLN A 241 14.23 -21.05 13.44
N ALA A 242 14.00 -20.81 12.14
CA ALA A 242 14.94 -21.17 11.07
C ALA A 242 16.27 -20.42 11.16
N THR A 243 16.23 -19.16 11.57
CA THR A 243 17.40 -18.29 11.73
C THR A 243 18.01 -18.32 13.14
N GLN A 244 17.44 -19.09 14.07
CA GLN A 244 17.82 -19.13 15.48
C GLN A 244 17.76 -17.73 16.15
N GLY A 245 16.73 -16.95 15.84
CA GLY A 245 16.55 -15.58 16.31
C GLY A 245 17.36 -14.55 15.53
N GLY A 246 17.93 -14.93 14.40
CA GLY A 246 18.76 -14.09 13.56
C GLY A 246 17.95 -13.13 12.66
N VAL A 247 17.08 -12.31 13.27
CA VAL A 247 16.33 -11.23 12.62
C VAL A 247 16.57 -9.95 13.41
N ASP A 248 16.98 -8.90 12.75
CA ASP A 248 17.27 -7.59 13.39
C ASP A 248 16.14 -6.59 13.21
N VAL A 249 15.43 -6.68 12.08
CA VAL A 249 14.33 -5.79 11.73
C VAL A 249 13.16 -6.60 11.17
N ILE A 250 11.95 -6.30 11.61
CA ILE A 250 10.71 -6.79 10.99
C ILE A 250 9.95 -5.58 10.46
N TYR A 251 9.70 -5.57 9.15
CA TYR A 251 8.82 -4.61 8.50
C TYR A 251 7.57 -5.32 8.00
N ALA A 252 6.41 -4.77 8.32
CA ALA A 252 5.11 -5.24 7.84
C ALA A 252 4.31 -4.12 7.18
N HIS A 253 3.56 -4.46 6.13
CA HIS A 253 2.83 -3.49 5.32
C HIS A 253 1.59 -2.92 6.01
N ASN A 254 1.14 -3.49 7.14
CA ASN A 254 -0.01 -2.97 7.90
C ASN A 254 0.05 -3.32 9.39
N ASP A 255 -0.94 -2.82 10.14
CA ASP A 255 -1.11 -2.98 11.58
C ASP A 255 -1.26 -4.45 12.01
N GLU A 256 -2.19 -5.19 11.41
CA GLU A 256 -2.47 -6.58 11.77
C GLU A 256 -1.22 -7.46 11.66
N MET A 257 -0.46 -7.29 10.57
CA MET A 257 0.73 -8.11 10.36
C MET A 257 1.86 -7.78 11.34
N ILE A 258 2.09 -6.49 11.66
CA ILE A 258 3.16 -6.16 12.60
C ILE A 258 2.81 -6.57 14.03
N LEU A 259 1.56 -6.46 14.43
CA LEU A 259 1.09 -6.94 15.75
C LEU A 259 1.20 -8.47 15.87
N GLY A 260 0.92 -9.20 14.77
CA GLY A 260 1.17 -10.64 14.70
C GLY A 260 2.67 -10.98 14.83
N ALA A 261 3.53 -10.21 14.17
CA ALA A 261 4.97 -10.39 14.26
C ALA A 261 5.51 -10.11 15.68
N ILE A 262 5.02 -9.06 16.34
CA ILE A 262 5.34 -8.74 17.74
C ILE A 262 4.98 -9.91 18.67
N ALA A 263 3.79 -10.49 18.49
CA ALA A 263 3.39 -11.67 19.26
C ALA A 263 4.34 -12.86 19.05
N ALA A 264 4.78 -13.11 17.82
CA ALA A 264 5.74 -14.17 17.49
C ALA A 264 7.14 -13.92 18.11
N VAL A 265 7.61 -12.68 18.12
CA VAL A 265 8.89 -12.29 18.76
C VAL A 265 8.85 -12.62 20.25
N LYS A 266 7.74 -12.25 20.94
CA LYS A 266 7.53 -12.60 22.36
C LYS A 266 7.46 -14.11 22.59
N GLU A 267 6.71 -14.84 21.75
CA GLU A 267 6.57 -16.29 21.82
C GLU A 267 7.92 -17.00 21.63
N PHE A 268 8.77 -16.48 20.77
CA PHE A 268 10.13 -17.00 20.57
C PHE A 268 11.06 -16.74 21.77
N GLY A 269 10.71 -15.78 22.64
CA GLY A 269 11.47 -15.40 23.83
C GLY A 269 12.41 -14.23 23.63
N LEU A 270 12.21 -13.42 22.59
CA LEU A 270 12.88 -12.15 22.36
C LEU A 270 12.00 -10.97 22.80
N GLU A 271 12.61 -9.81 23.03
CA GLU A 271 11.94 -8.56 23.37
C GLU A 271 11.73 -7.72 22.07
N PRO A 272 10.49 -7.59 21.55
CA PRO A 272 10.23 -6.73 20.40
C PRO A 272 10.53 -5.27 20.75
N GLY A 273 10.97 -4.48 19.77
CA GLY A 273 11.45 -3.11 19.96
C GLY A 273 12.83 -2.97 20.58
N LYS A 274 13.37 -4.05 21.16
CA LYS A 274 14.68 -4.06 21.83
C LYS A 274 15.66 -5.05 21.18
N ASP A 275 15.30 -6.33 21.12
CA ASP A 275 16.14 -7.36 20.48
C ASP A 275 15.90 -7.37 18.96
N VAL A 276 14.68 -7.01 18.53
CA VAL A 276 14.25 -6.93 17.13
C VAL A 276 13.53 -5.61 16.93
N MET A 277 14.03 -4.76 16.04
CA MET A 277 13.32 -3.55 15.60
C MET A 277 12.05 -3.93 14.83
N THR A 278 10.92 -3.36 15.18
CA THR A 278 9.61 -3.66 14.60
C THR A 278 9.02 -2.40 13.99
N CYS A 279 8.63 -2.46 12.71
CA CYS A 279 8.10 -1.30 11.99
C CYS A 279 6.86 -1.67 11.18
N GLY A 280 5.84 -0.82 11.21
CA GLY A 280 4.57 -1.04 10.53
C GLY A 280 4.04 0.18 9.79
N ILE A 281 2.83 0.04 9.26
CA ILE A 281 2.05 1.10 8.62
C ILE A 281 0.63 1.03 9.16
N ASP A 282 -0.10 2.13 9.15
CA ASP A 282 -1.48 2.47 9.48
C ASP A 282 -1.62 3.25 10.80
N LEU A 283 -1.19 2.74 11.94
CA LEU A 283 -1.32 3.27 13.31
C LEU A 283 -2.73 3.10 13.90
N SER A 284 -3.11 1.85 14.23
CA SER A 284 -4.25 1.59 15.10
C SER A 284 -3.97 1.97 16.56
N MET A 285 -5.02 2.03 17.40
CA MET A 285 -4.85 2.28 18.85
C MET A 285 -3.92 1.26 19.49
N GLU A 286 -4.06 -0.03 19.15
CA GLU A 286 -3.20 -1.10 19.65
C GLU A 286 -1.73 -0.89 19.25
N MET A 287 -1.46 -0.39 18.01
CA MET A 287 -0.11 -0.04 17.60
C MET A 287 0.46 1.12 18.40
N CYS A 288 -0.35 2.15 18.66
CA CYS A 288 0.08 3.29 19.45
C CYS A 288 0.45 2.88 20.88
N GLU A 289 -0.39 2.06 21.52
CA GLU A 289 -0.10 1.46 22.82
C GLU A 289 1.18 0.59 22.75
N SER A 290 1.35 -0.20 21.72
CA SER A 290 2.55 -1.02 21.51
C SER A 290 3.83 -0.19 21.35
N ILE A 291 3.76 1.02 20.74
CA ILE A 291 4.87 1.98 20.71
C ILE A 291 5.19 2.49 22.12
N LEU A 292 4.17 2.88 22.89
CA LEU A 292 4.33 3.37 24.26
C LEU A 292 4.88 2.30 25.21
N ASP A 293 4.53 1.04 25.00
CA ASP A 293 5.06 -0.11 25.74
C ASP A 293 6.49 -0.50 25.27
N GLY A 294 6.99 0.11 24.19
CA GLY A 294 8.34 -0.14 23.64
C GLY A 294 8.45 -1.42 22.82
N GLU A 295 7.33 -2.01 22.39
CA GLU A 295 7.27 -3.26 21.62
C GLU A 295 7.24 -3.02 20.10
N LEU A 296 6.66 -1.88 19.66
CA LEU A 296 6.71 -1.39 18.30
C LEU A 296 7.66 -0.21 18.22
N SER A 297 8.67 -0.29 17.35
CA SER A 297 9.71 0.74 17.25
C SER A 297 9.19 1.98 16.53
N SER A 298 8.40 1.80 15.48
CA SER A 298 7.77 2.90 14.74
C SER A 298 6.65 2.43 13.82
N CYS A 299 5.84 3.38 13.39
CA CYS A 299 4.78 3.15 12.43
C CYS A 299 4.60 4.37 11.53
N LEU A 300 4.35 4.15 10.23
CA LEU A 300 3.89 5.22 9.35
C LEU A 300 2.38 5.41 9.54
N ILE A 301 1.95 6.65 9.79
CA ILE A 301 0.54 6.97 10.04
C ILE A 301 -0.23 7.04 8.73
N ILE A 302 -1.29 6.27 8.63
CA ILE A 302 -2.31 6.37 7.57
C ILE A 302 -3.67 6.58 8.24
N ASP A 303 -4.25 7.74 8.04
CA ASP A 303 -5.52 8.14 8.62
C ASP A 303 -6.68 7.83 7.67
N PRO A 304 -7.54 6.82 7.96
CA PRO A 304 -8.63 6.42 7.07
C PRO A 304 -9.72 7.49 6.90
N GLU A 305 -9.99 8.31 7.95
CA GLU A 305 -10.94 9.43 7.83
C GLU A 305 -10.38 10.53 6.93
N ALA A 306 -9.10 10.88 7.07
CA ALA A 306 -8.45 11.89 6.24
C ALA A 306 -8.47 11.50 4.75
N ILE A 307 -8.31 10.21 4.44
CA ILE A 307 -8.46 9.72 3.07
C ILE A 307 -9.87 10.03 2.54
N VAL A 308 -10.90 9.65 3.29
CA VAL A 308 -12.29 9.83 2.86
C VAL A 308 -12.64 11.31 2.70
N TYR A 309 -12.18 12.18 3.62
CA TYR A 309 -12.31 13.62 3.46
C TYR A 309 -11.70 14.11 2.14
N GLY A 310 -10.47 13.67 1.84
CA GLY A 310 -9.80 14.03 0.59
C GLY A 310 -10.52 13.54 -0.67
N LEU A 311 -11.10 12.35 -0.61
CA LEU A 311 -11.88 11.79 -1.72
C LEU A 311 -13.15 12.64 -1.98
N TYR A 312 -13.92 12.96 -0.96
CA TYR A 312 -15.12 13.77 -1.10
C TYR A 312 -14.83 15.23 -1.46
N ASP A 313 -13.78 15.83 -0.87
CA ASP A 313 -13.34 17.18 -1.19
C ASP A 313 -12.96 17.30 -2.68
N ASN A 314 -12.17 16.36 -3.19
CA ASN A 314 -11.80 16.35 -4.61
C ASN A 314 -12.98 16.10 -5.54
N TYR A 315 -13.91 15.23 -5.16
CA TYR A 315 -15.12 15.04 -5.94
C TYR A 315 -16.00 16.28 -5.95
N THR A 316 -16.10 16.98 -4.84
CA THR A 316 -16.83 18.26 -4.74
C THR A 316 -16.19 19.33 -5.64
N LYS A 317 -14.86 19.49 -5.60
CA LYS A 317 -14.13 20.40 -6.50
C LYS A 317 -14.39 20.08 -7.97
N TYR A 318 -14.37 18.80 -8.34
CA TYR A 318 -14.74 18.37 -9.68
C TYR A 318 -16.15 18.83 -10.07
N LEU A 319 -17.14 18.65 -9.19
CA LEU A 319 -18.52 19.06 -9.44
C LEU A 319 -18.69 20.59 -9.59
N GLU A 320 -17.87 21.36 -8.89
CA GLU A 320 -17.85 22.82 -8.93
C GLU A 320 -17.04 23.37 -10.12
N GLY A 321 -16.36 22.48 -10.87
CA GLY A 321 -15.50 22.85 -11.98
C GLY A 321 -14.18 23.49 -11.53
N GLU A 322 -13.78 23.26 -10.30
CA GLU A 322 -12.52 23.69 -9.75
C GLU A 322 -11.37 22.73 -10.15
N ASP A 323 -10.14 23.20 -10.01
CA ASP A 323 -8.96 22.36 -10.22
C ASP A 323 -8.75 21.41 -9.01
N TYR A 324 -8.44 20.15 -9.31
CA TYR A 324 -8.19 19.11 -8.30
C TYR A 324 -7.04 18.18 -8.75
N PRO A 325 -6.25 17.64 -7.81
CA PRO A 325 -5.16 16.73 -8.13
C PRO A 325 -5.71 15.41 -8.70
N LYS A 326 -5.01 14.87 -9.71
CA LYS A 326 -5.37 13.57 -10.32
C LYS A 326 -4.91 12.38 -9.48
N ILE A 327 -3.93 12.61 -8.63
CA ILE A 327 -3.48 11.66 -7.61
C ILE A 327 -3.45 12.41 -6.28
N THR A 328 -4.10 11.85 -5.28
CA THR A 328 -4.10 12.39 -3.92
C THR A 328 -3.41 11.44 -2.98
N GLY A 329 -2.70 11.99 -2.01
CA GLY A 329 -2.01 11.25 -0.97
C GLY A 329 -2.14 11.96 0.37
N LEU A 330 -1.67 11.30 1.42
CA LEU A 330 -1.55 11.87 2.75
C LEU A 330 -0.15 12.45 2.93
N LYS A 331 -0.04 13.48 3.77
CA LYS A 331 1.27 13.89 4.27
C LYS A 331 1.84 12.77 5.13
N LEU A 332 2.92 12.16 4.65
CA LEU A 332 3.55 11.05 5.36
C LEU A 332 4.21 11.55 6.65
N ARG A 333 3.98 10.85 7.74
CA ARG A 333 4.60 11.11 9.04
C ARG A 333 4.73 9.81 9.84
N MET A 334 5.87 9.66 10.48
CA MET A 334 6.14 8.53 11.34
C MET A 334 5.61 8.79 12.75
N CYS A 335 5.11 7.75 13.38
CA CYS A 335 4.87 7.66 14.80
C CYS A 335 5.99 6.82 15.42
N ASP A 336 6.60 7.31 16.48
CA ASP A 336 7.60 6.62 17.26
C ASP A 336 7.48 7.00 18.76
N PRO A 337 8.31 6.50 19.67
CA PRO A 337 8.20 6.84 21.10
C PRO A 337 8.27 8.34 21.42
N GLY A 338 8.77 9.16 20.49
CA GLY A 338 8.88 10.61 20.68
C GLY A 338 7.56 11.36 20.50
N ASN A 339 6.57 10.79 19.80
CA ASN A 339 5.29 11.45 19.50
C ASN A 339 4.04 10.57 19.71
N ALA A 340 4.19 9.29 20.06
CA ALA A 340 3.06 8.37 20.19
C ALA A 340 1.99 8.82 21.21
N GLN A 341 2.40 9.45 22.33
CA GLN A 341 1.46 9.97 23.31
C GLN A 341 0.64 11.14 22.74
N ASP A 342 1.28 12.03 21.98
CA ASP A 342 0.60 13.17 21.36
C ASP A 342 -0.41 12.69 20.30
N GLU A 343 -0.07 11.64 19.53
CA GLU A 343 -0.99 11.02 18.59
C GLU A 343 -2.21 10.42 19.30
N LEU A 344 -1.99 9.68 20.39
CA LEU A 344 -3.08 9.09 21.18
C LEU A 344 -3.98 10.18 21.75
N ASP A 345 -3.39 11.24 22.34
CA ASP A 345 -4.13 12.34 22.96
C ASP A 345 -4.86 13.22 21.93
N SER A 346 -4.45 13.18 20.66
CA SER A 346 -5.10 13.92 19.58
C SER A 346 -6.54 13.48 19.31
N GLY A 347 -6.90 12.25 19.70
CA GLY A 347 -8.19 11.62 19.41
C GLY A 347 -8.43 11.34 17.90
N LYS A 348 -7.38 11.40 17.08
CA LYS A 348 -7.45 11.13 15.63
C LYS A 348 -7.23 9.65 15.28
N ILE A 349 -6.73 8.87 16.24
CA ILE A 349 -6.61 7.41 16.07
C ILE A 349 -7.98 6.83 16.35
N ILE A 350 -8.61 6.21 15.35
CA ILE A 350 -10.04 5.84 15.38
C ILE A 350 -10.31 4.33 15.28
N PHE A 351 -9.28 3.48 15.18
CA PHE A 351 -9.46 2.02 15.08
C PHE A 351 -8.39 1.25 15.87
#